data_5df0c98cba56fcd68fbc33a473f87eae
#
_entry.id   5df0c98cba56fcd68fbc33a473f87eae
#
_cell.length_a   1.000
_cell.length_b   1.000
_cell.length_c   1.000
_cell.angle_alpha   90.00
_cell.angle_beta   90.00
_cell.angle_gamma   90.00
#
_symmetry.space_group_name_H-M   'P 1'
#
loop_
_entity.id
_entity.type
_entity.pdbx_description
1 polymer ?
#
loop_
_entity_poly.entity_id
_entity_poly.type
_entity_poly.pdbx_seq_one_letter_code
_entity_poly.pdbx_strand_id
1 'polypeptide(L)'
;KTLYNYIESGVFRELAGITSLDLRRQVSRKLPKKKAQVYKKRKDNKYLKGRTYRDYKTYISDNPDVFVVQMDTVYNNESNGPFLQTFKFVKTGLLFAIYHEEKTSIAMKNGVDLLESILGQMLFRKYVHILLTDRGSEFSAAEAMECSPDGTRRTRVYYCDPMQSGQKGTLENKHVELRYILPKGADLRALGLNGQEDLNLAISHVNSAPVELLGGKSPLELTDFMYHDLYKKLYDFGIQQIDKDHVILKPYLLKK
;
A
#
# COMPACT_ATOMS: atom_id res chain seq x y z
N LYS A 1 -5.53 -21.47 -15.38
CA LYS A 1 -6.42 -22.35 -14.57
C LYS A 1 -5.96 -23.79 -14.63
N THR A 2 -5.66 -24.34 -15.79
CA THR A 2 -5.23 -25.73 -16.01
C THR A 2 -3.90 -26.05 -15.31
N LEU A 3 -2.89 -25.17 -15.41
CA LEU A 3 -1.59 -25.36 -14.77
C LEU A 3 -1.71 -25.45 -13.24
N TYR A 4 -2.54 -24.60 -12.62
CA TYR A 4 -2.79 -24.64 -11.18
C TYR A 4 -3.43 -25.96 -10.76
N ASN A 5 -4.37 -26.49 -11.55
CA ASN A 5 -4.99 -27.78 -11.28
C ASN A 5 -3.99 -28.93 -11.35
N TYR A 6 -3.05 -28.91 -12.30
CA TYR A 6 -1.99 -29.92 -12.42
C TYR A 6 -1.01 -29.86 -11.24
N ILE A 7 -0.66 -28.68 -10.76
CA ILE A 7 0.19 -28.53 -9.58
C ILE A 7 -0.55 -29.01 -8.32
N GLU A 8 -1.85 -28.72 -8.21
CA GLU A 8 -2.68 -29.13 -7.08
C GLU A 8 -2.88 -30.66 -7.06
N SER A 9 -3.01 -31.28 -8.24
CA SER A 9 -3.10 -32.75 -8.38
C SER A 9 -1.75 -33.46 -8.23
N GLY A 10 -0.66 -32.74 -8.03
CA GLY A 10 0.67 -33.29 -7.76
C GLY A 10 1.47 -33.72 -9.00
N VAL A 11 0.98 -33.46 -10.21
CA VAL A 11 1.67 -33.86 -11.47
C VAL A 11 3.12 -33.38 -11.54
N PHE A 12 3.41 -32.19 -10.98
CA PHE A 12 4.76 -31.62 -10.99
C PHE A 12 5.57 -31.88 -9.72
N ARG A 13 5.00 -32.59 -8.74
CA ARG A 13 5.68 -32.84 -7.47
C ARG A 13 6.91 -33.73 -7.65
N GLU A 14 6.79 -34.80 -8.43
CA GLU A 14 7.86 -35.77 -8.67
C GLU A 14 8.90 -35.24 -9.67
N LEU A 15 8.47 -34.49 -10.70
CA LEU A 15 9.34 -34.04 -11.76
C LEU A 15 10.13 -32.77 -11.40
N ALA A 16 9.54 -31.86 -10.63
CA ALA A 16 10.13 -30.53 -10.38
C ALA A 16 10.04 -30.08 -8.91
N GLY A 17 9.55 -30.93 -8.00
CA GLY A 17 9.37 -30.58 -6.59
C GLY A 17 8.33 -29.48 -6.35
N ILE A 18 7.59 -29.05 -7.38
CA ILE A 18 6.62 -27.96 -7.30
C ILE A 18 5.32 -28.45 -6.67
N THR A 19 4.89 -27.75 -5.63
CA THR A 19 3.67 -28.05 -4.86
C THR A 19 2.71 -26.84 -4.88
N SER A 20 1.49 -27.05 -4.39
CA SER A 20 0.52 -25.96 -4.21
C SER A 20 1.01 -24.84 -3.27
N LEU A 21 2.03 -25.09 -2.45
CA LEU A 21 2.65 -24.09 -1.56
C LEU A 21 3.50 -23.08 -2.32
N ASP A 22 3.98 -23.45 -3.52
CA ASP A 22 4.80 -22.59 -4.37
C ASP A 22 3.96 -21.64 -5.24
N LEU A 23 2.66 -21.88 -5.31
CA LEU A 23 1.74 -21.06 -6.09
C LEU A 23 1.39 -19.76 -5.37
N ARG A 24 1.35 -18.66 -6.13
CA ARG A 24 0.90 -17.32 -5.65
C ARG A 24 -0.52 -17.33 -5.09
N ARG A 25 -1.41 -18.18 -5.66
CA ARG A 25 -2.78 -18.36 -5.19
C ARG A 25 -3.01 -19.84 -4.94
N GLN A 26 -3.30 -20.21 -3.70
CA GLN A 26 -3.75 -21.57 -3.39
C GLN A 26 -5.24 -21.67 -3.73
N VAL A 27 -5.55 -22.45 -4.75
CA VAL A 27 -6.92 -22.53 -5.35
C VAL A 27 -7.92 -23.17 -4.39
N SER A 28 -7.48 -24.07 -3.49
CA SER A 28 -8.36 -24.90 -2.65
C SER A 28 -8.61 -24.38 -1.24
N ARG A 29 -7.89 -23.37 -0.76
CA ARG A 29 -8.16 -22.81 0.57
C ARG A 29 -9.36 -21.87 0.56
N LYS A 30 -10.55 -22.43 0.68
CA LYS A 30 -11.72 -21.69 1.17
C LYS A 30 -11.49 -21.37 2.65
N LEU A 31 -10.82 -20.25 2.92
CA LEU A 31 -10.79 -19.73 4.29
C LEU A 31 -12.23 -19.48 4.73
N PRO A 32 -12.62 -19.95 5.94
CA PRO A 32 -13.95 -19.65 6.46
C PRO A 32 -14.15 -18.15 6.43
N LYS A 33 -15.24 -17.72 5.80
CA LYS A 33 -15.60 -16.28 5.77
C LYS A 33 -15.75 -15.82 7.21
N LYS A 34 -14.85 -14.97 7.70
CA LYS A 34 -15.04 -14.30 8.98
C LYS A 34 -16.39 -13.61 8.93
N LYS A 35 -17.23 -13.82 9.97
CA LYS A 35 -18.50 -13.07 10.11
C LYS A 35 -18.17 -11.59 9.95
N ALA A 36 -18.90 -10.91 9.06
CA ALA A 36 -18.69 -9.47 8.84
C ALA A 36 -18.83 -8.76 10.19
N GLN A 37 -17.80 -8.01 10.57
CA GLN A 37 -17.90 -7.18 11.77
C GLN A 37 -18.99 -6.15 11.53
N VAL A 38 -19.91 -6.04 12.49
CA VAL A 38 -20.98 -5.03 12.42
C VAL A 38 -20.32 -3.66 12.49
N TYR A 39 -20.48 -2.87 11.43
CA TYR A 39 -19.96 -1.50 11.39
C TYR A 39 -20.61 -0.66 12.48
N LYS A 40 -19.83 -0.23 13.48
CA LYS A 40 -20.28 0.74 14.49
C LYS A 40 -20.11 2.14 13.92
N LYS A 41 -21.22 2.79 13.58
CA LYS A 41 -21.24 4.18 13.11
C LYS A 41 -20.65 5.10 14.18
N ARG A 42 -19.60 5.84 13.85
CA ARG A 42 -19.00 6.83 14.76
C ARG A 42 -19.94 8.01 14.95
N LYS A 43 -19.95 8.57 16.16
CA LYS A 43 -20.78 9.74 16.51
C LYS A 43 -20.21 11.04 15.93
N ASP A 44 -18.87 11.17 15.84
CA ASP A 44 -18.22 12.36 15.27
C ASP A 44 -17.84 12.13 13.80
N ASN A 45 -18.46 12.89 12.93
CA ASN A 45 -18.25 12.87 11.47
C ASN A 45 -17.85 14.26 10.93
N LYS A 46 -17.42 15.19 11.78
CA LYS A 46 -17.08 16.57 11.37
C LYS A 46 -15.96 16.59 10.32
N TYR A 47 -14.97 15.68 10.48
CA TYR A 47 -13.86 15.55 9.53
C TYR A 47 -14.28 15.13 8.12
N LEU A 48 -15.50 14.56 7.95
CA LEU A 48 -16.04 14.13 6.64
C LEU A 48 -16.68 15.27 5.85
N LYS A 49 -16.91 16.44 6.43
CA LYS A 49 -17.56 17.57 5.73
C LYS A 49 -16.71 18.01 4.54
N GLY A 50 -17.26 17.90 3.32
CA GLY A 50 -16.57 18.19 2.07
C GLY A 50 -15.46 17.20 1.71
N ARG A 51 -15.41 16.01 2.36
CA ARG A 51 -14.36 14.99 2.16
C ARG A 51 -14.93 13.59 1.94
N THR A 52 -16.20 13.49 1.54
CA THR A 52 -16.83 12.19 1.25
C THR A 52 -16.34 11.64 -0.10
N TYR A 53 -16.60 10.35 -0.36
CA TYR A 53 -16.29 9.76 -1.66
C TYR A 53 -17.06 10.42 -2.82
N ARG A 54 -18.25 10.95 -2.54
CA ARG A 54 -19.00 11.76 -3.51
C ARG A 54 -18.26 13.04 -3.85
N ASP A 55 -17.74 13.75 -2.83
CA ASP A 55 -16.96 15.00 -3.03
C ASP A 55 -15.68 14.69 -3.83
N TYR A 56 -15.02 13.54 -3.54
CA TYR A 56 -13.89 13.04 -4.31
C TYR A 56 -14.24 12.85 -5.79
N LYS A 57 -15.36 12.16 -6.09
CA LYS A 57 -15.78 11.92 -7.48
C LYS A 57 -16.03 13.24 -8.22
N THR A 58 -16.72 14.18 -7.60
CA THR A 58 -16.95 15.51 -8.18
C THR A 58 -15.62 16.20 -8.46
N TYR A 59 -14.71 16.21 -7.48
CA TYR A 59 -13.41 16.87 -7.65
C TYR A 59 -12.57 16.26 -8.79
N ILE A 60 -12.52 14.92 -8.90
CA ILE A 60 -11.80 14.23 -9.99
C ILE A 60 -12.44 14.48 -11.35
N SER A 61 -13.78 14.56 -11.43
CA SER A 61 -14.47 14.89 -12.67
C SER A 61 -14.08 16.28 -13.20
N ASP A 62 -13.93 17.26 -12.29
CA ASP A 62 -13.54 18.62 -12.63
C ASP A 62 -12.01 18.77 -12.85
N ASN A 63 -11.21 17.83 -12.32
CA ASN A 63 -9.75 17.84 -12.35
C ASN A 63 -9.18 16.47 -12.71
N PRO A 64 -9.33 15.98 -13.97
CA PRO A 64 -9.00 14.59 -14.34
C PRO A 64 -7.50 14.27 -14.28
N ASP A 65 -6.63 15.26 -14.40
CA ASP A 65 -5.19 15.07 -14.50
C ASP A 65 -4.45 15.03 -13.15
N VAL A 66 -5.16 15.30 -12.04
CA VAL A 66 -4.53 15.32 -10.72
C VAL A 66 -4.01 13.95 -10.29
N PHE A 67 -2.99 13.96 -9.45
CA PHE A 67 -2.46 12.75 -8.86
C PHE A 67 -3.27 12.33 -7.64
N VAL A 68 -3.64 11.06 -7.62
CA VAL A 68 -4.31 10.42 -6.50
C VAL A 68 -3.36 9.42 -5.86
N VAL A 69 -3.22 9.51 -4.56
CA VAL A 69 -2.53 8.52 -3.73
C VAL A 69 -3.57 7.87 -2.83
N GLN A 70 -3.69 6.56 -2.92
CA GLN A 70 -4.51 5.77 -2.00
C GLN A 70 -3.69 5.43 -0.76
N MET A 71 -4.25 5.72 0.41
CA MET A 71 -3.59 5.51 1.70
C MET A 71 -4.36 4.50 2.56
N ASP A 72 -3.62 3.64 3.28
CA ASP A 72 -4.17 2.63 4.18
C ASP A 72 -3.14 2.22 5.24
N THR A 73 -3.56 1.43 6.23
CA THR A 73 -2.67 0.85 7.24
C THR A 73 -2.66 -0.67 7.15
N VAL A 74 -1.48 -1.26 7.01
CA VAL A 74 -1.26 -2.71 7.01
C VAL A 74 -0.64 -3.12 8.34
N TYR A 75 -1.24 -4.08 9.03
CA TYR A 75 -0.75 -4.65 10.28
C TYR A 75 -1.25 -6.08 10.47
N ASN A 76 -0.65 -6.82 11.38
CA ASN A 76 -1.07 -8.17 11.76
C ASN A 76 -1.63 -8.21 13.19
N ASN A 77 -1.03 -7.44 14.10
CA ASN A 77 -1.45 -7.34 15.49
C ASN A 77 -1.82 -5.88 15.79
N GLU A 78 -3.05 -5.66 16.27
CA GLU A 78 -3.55 -4.32 16.56
C GLU A 78 -2.98 -3.76 17.87
N SER A 79 -2.52 -4.62 18.79
CA SER A 79 -2.00 -4.21 20.09
C SER A 79 -0.50 -3.94 20.09
N ASN A 80 0.27 -4.67 19.25
CA ASN A 80 1.74 -4.67 19.34
C ASN A 80 2.45 -4.20 18.06
N GLY A 81 1.69 -3.85 16.98
CA GLY A 81 2.29 -3.47 15.70
C GLY A 81 3.21 -4.55 15.09
N PRO A 82 4.17 -4.18 14.24
CA PRO A 82 4.30 -2.84 13.65
C PRO A 82 3.15 -2.50 12.71
N PHE A 83 2.98 -1.21 12.44
CA PHE A 83 1.96 -0.68 11.56
C PHE A 83 2.61 -0.04 10.34
N LEU A 84 2.16 -0.41 9.16
CA LEU A 84 2.70 0.08 7.91
C LEU A 84 1.69 1.02 7.27
N GLN A 85 1.98 2.30 7.28
CA GLN A 85 1.20 3.29 6.54
C GLN A 85 1.61 3.22 5.08
N THR A 86 0.69 2.79 4.22
CA THR A 86 0.94 2.56 2.80
C THR A 86 0.36 3.67 1.94
N PHE A 87 1.10 4.06 0.91
CA PHE A 87 0.74 5.09 -0.07
C PHE A 87 0.88 4.49 -1.47
N LYS A 88 -0.22 4.32 -2.19
CA LYS A 88 -0.18 3.87 -3.58
C LYS A 88 -0.43 5.01 -4.53
N PHE A 89 0.55 5.32 -5.35
CA PHE A 89 0.44 6.25 -6.46
C PHE A 89 -0.36 5.61 -7.60
N VAL A 90 -1.60 6.06 -7.82
CA VAL A 90 -2.53 5.37 -8.71
C VAL A 90 -2.05 5.33 -10.16
N LYS A 91 -1.42 6.42 -10.66
CA LYS A 91 -0.97 6.53 -12.07
C LYS A 91 0.10 5.52 -12.47
N THR A 92 0.99 5.15 -11.55
CA THR A 92 2.10 4.21 -11.84
C THR A 92 1.94 2.86 -11.16
N GLY A 93 1.02 2.77 -10.20
CA GLY A 93 0.88 1.58 -9.36
C GLY A 93 1.98 1.42 -8.31
N LEU A 94 2.87 2.41 -8.17
CA LEU A 94 3.94 2.43 -7.19
C LEU A 94 3.37 2.40 -5.76
N LEU A 95 3.89 1.54 -4.92
CA LEU A 95 3.61 1.47 -3.49
C LEU A 95 4.76 2.09 -2.72
N PHE A 96 4.48 3.00 -1.81
CA PHE A 96 5.41 3.49 -0.79
C PHE A 96 4.85 3.16 0.58
N ALA A 97 5.70 2.95 1.59
CA ALA A 97 5.23 2.65 2.94
C ALA A 97 6.16 3.22 4.01
N ILE A 98 5.56 3.59 5.13
CA ILE A 98 6.24 4.12 6.31
C ILE A 98 5.97 3.19 7.49
N TYR A 99 7.03 2.85 8.21
CA TYR A 99 6.99 2.03 9.41
C TYR A 99 6.59 2.87 10.63
N HIS A 100 5.63 2.36 11.41
CA HIS A 100 5.20 2.97 12.68
C HIS A 100 5.13 1.92 13.79
N GLU A 101 5.48 2.33 15.00
CA GLU A 101 5.28 1.53 16.20
C GLU A 101 3.83 1.63 16.72
N GLU A 102 3.13 2.72 16.38
CA GLU A 102 1.77 3.00 16.84
C GLU A 102 0.81 3.29 15.69
N LYS A 103 -0.46 2.93 15.89
CA LYS A 103 -1.57 3.21 14.98
C LYS A 103 -2.44 4.34 15.55
N THR A 104 -1.91 5.55 15.57
CA THR A 104 -2.60 6.74 16.05
C THR A 104 -2.79 7.77 14.92
N SER A 105 -3.71 8.71 15.10
CA SER A 105 -3.89 9.79 14.13
C SER A 105 -2.66 10.71 14.05
N ILE A 106 -1.92 10.83 15.13
CA ILE A 106 -0.65 11.56 15.18
C ILE A 106 0.42 10.82 14.37
N ALA A 107 0.55 9.50 14.55
CA ALA A 107 1.50 8.69 13.80
C ALA A 107 1.22 8.78 12.28
N MET A 108 -0.05 8.65 11.87
CA MET A 108 -0.42 8.75 10.44
C MET A 108 -0.16 10.15 9.88
N LYS A 109 -0.43 11.22 10.64
CA LYS A 109 -0.07 12.59 10.26
C LYS A 109 1.44 12.74 10.12
N ASN A 110 2.22 12.25 11.06
CA ASN A 110 3.68 12.30 11.01
C ASN A 110 4.25 11.52 9.81
N GLY A 111 3.61 10.42 9.41
CA GLY A 111 3.97 9.72 8.19
C GLY A 111 3.71 10.55 6.92
N VAL A 112 2.62 11.32 6.87
CA VAL A 112 2.41 12.27 5.75
C VAL A 112 3.45 13.37 5.75
N ASP A 113 3.88 13.87 6.94
CA ASP A 113 4.94 14.87 7.06
C ASP A 113 6.29 14.29 6.58
N LEU A 114 6.59 13.04 6.96
CA LEU A 114 7.80 12.37 6.50
C LEU A 114 7.81 12.20 4.97
N LEU A 115 6.69 11.80 4.37
CA LEU A 115 6.59 11.72 2.91
C LEU A 115 6.80 13.09 2.25
N GLU A 116 6.26 14.17 2.83
CA GLU A 116 6.52 15.53 2.35
C GLU A 116 8.00 15.91 2.49
N SER A 117 8.65 15.57 3.60
CA SER A 117 10.07 15.86 3.80
C SER A 117 10.97 15.12 2.80
N ILE A 118 10.62 13.87 2.45
CA ILE A 118 11.32 13.07 1.44
C ILE A 118 11.19 13.69 0.05
N LEU A 119 9.98 14.04 -0.34
CA LEU A 119 9.70 14.58 -1.68
C LEU A 119 10.09 16.06 -1.80
N GLY A 120 10.04 16.80 -0.72
CA GLY A 120 10.02 18.26 -0.70
C GLY A 120 8.63 18.81 -1.06
N GLN A 121 8.28 20.00 -0.55
CA GLN A 121 6.94 20.59 -0.67
C GLN A 121 6.44 20.66 -2.12
N MET A 122 7.29 21.03 -3.07
CA MET A 122 6.92 21.20 -4.47
C MET A 122 6.48 19.86 -5.10
N LEU A 123 7.28 18.81 -4.96
CA LEU A 123 6.96 17.50 -5.53
C LEU A 123 5.83 16.81 -4.75
N PHE A 124 5.74 17.03 -3.44
CA PHE A 124 4.62 16.53 -2.65
C PHE A 124 3.28 17.09 -3.19
N ARG A 125 3.16 18.40 -3.36
CA ARG A 125 1.94 19.03 -3.92
C ARG A 125 1.62 18.55 -5.33
N LYS A 126 2.63 18.25 -6.14
CA LYS A 126 2.47 17.72 -7.49
C LYS A 126 1.96 16.29 -7.47
N TYR A 127 2.59 15.38 -6.71
CA TYR A 127 2.37 13.93 -6.77
C TYR A 127 1.43 13.38 -5.69
N VAL A 128 1.17 14.14 -4.62
CA VAL A 128 0.25 13.78 -3.53
C VAL A 128 -0.88 14.80 -3.46
N HIS A 129 -1.45 15.13 -4.63
CA HIS A 129 -2.51 16.14 -4.72
C HIS A 129 -3.76 15.74 -3.96
N ILE A 130 -4.09 14.45 -4.00
CA ILE A 130 -5.20 13.83 -3.27
C ILE A 130 -4.68 12.62 -2.47
N LEU A 131 -5.08 12.55 -1.20
CA LEU A 131 -5.02 11.35 -0.37
C LEU A 131 -6.44 10.75 -0.24
N LEU A 132 -6.64 9.54 -0.77
CA LEU A 132 -7.88 8.78 -0.63
C LEU A 132 -7.69 7.67 0.38
N THR A 133 -8.43 7.69 1.49
CA THR A 133 -8.30 6.71 2.58
C THR A 133 -9.66 6.16 3.03
N ASP A 134 -9.66 5.20 3.93
CA ASP A 134 -10.87 4.77 4.61
C ASP A 134 -11.21 5.67 5.82
N ARG A 135 -12.29 5.32 6.52
CA ARG A 135 -12.72 6.04 7.72
C ARG A 135 -12.11 5.46 9.00
N GLY A 136 -10.88 4.94 8.94
CA GLY A 136 -10.12 4.48 10.11
C GLY A 136 -9.94 5.60 11.14
N SER A 137 -9.88 5.27 12.46
CA SER A 137 -9.67 6.28 13.52
C SER A 137 -8.34 6.98 13.36
N GLU A 138 -7.36 6.26 12.89
CA GLU A 138 -6.03 6.73 12.60
C GLU A 138 -5.98 7.82 11.51
N PHE A 139 -7.00 7.89 10.65
CA PHE A 139 -7.09 8.89 9.58
C PHE A 139 -8.06 10.04 9.90
N SER A 140 -8.54 10.16 11.14
CA SER A 140 -9.53 11.18 11.52
C SER A 140 -8.98 12.62 11.54
N ALA A 141 -7.67 12.82 11.58
CA ALA A 141 -7.02 14.14 11.60
C ALA A 141 -6.83 14.72 10.18
N ALA A 142 -7.91 14.81 9.39
CA ALA A 142 -7.86 15.25 7.99
C ALA A 142 -7.17 16.60 7.80
N GLU A 143 -7.56 17.61 8.59
CA GLU A 143 -7.01 18.97 8.47
C GLU A 143 -5.49 19.01 8.74
N ALA A 144 -5.04 18.24 9.73
CA ALA A 144 -3.62 18.12 10.05
C ALA A 144 -2.83 17.41 8.95
N MET A 145 -3.44 16.47 8.21
CA MET A 145 -2.80 15.83 7.05
C MET A 145 -2.82 16.74 5.81
N GLU A 146 -3.84 17.60 5.65
CA GLU A 146 -3.97 18.52 4.54
C GLU A 146 -3.00 19.69 4.57
N CYS A 147 -2.46 20.03 5.75
CA CYS A 147 -1.54 21.15 5.93
C CYS A 147 -0.11 20.66 6.23
N SER A 148 0.86 21.33 5.64
CA SER A 148 2.27 21.22 6.00
C SER A 148 2.53 21.78 7.40
N PRO A 149 3.67 21.47 8.05
CA PRO A 149 4.02 22.04 9.35
C PRO A 149 4.06 23.59 9.39
N ASP A 150 4.29 24.22 8.25
CA ASP A 150 4.24 25.68 8.11
C ASP A 150 2.80 26.27 7.97
N GLY A 151 1.79 25.40 8.04
CA GLY A 151 0.37 25.79 7.92
C GLY A 151 -0.13 25.92 6.47
N THR A 152 0.72 25.76 5.47
CA THR A 152 0.28 25.84 4.06
C THR A 152 -0.41 24.56 3.63
N ARG A 153 -1.46 24.67 2.80
CA ARG A 153 -2.17 23.51 2.29
C ARG A 153 -1.31 22.75 1.29
N ARG A 154 -1.13 21.44 1.54
CA ARG A 154 -0.29 20.55 0.72
C ARG A 154 -1.07 19.52 -0.10
N THR A 155 -2.22 19.06 0.40
CA THR A 155 -3.03 18.01 -0.22
C THR A 155 -4.51 18.16 0.11
N ARG A 156 -5.35 17.29 -0.45
CA ARG A 156 -6.77 17.11 -0.10
C ARG A 156 -7.00 15.70 0.36
N VAL A 157 -7.64 15.51 1.52
CA VAL A 157 -7.98 14.19 2.04
C VAL A 157 -9.44 13.88 1.72
N TYR A 158 -9.69 12.71 1.14
CA TYR A 158 -11.03 12.18 0.91
C TYR A 158 -11.17 10.78 1.51
N TYR A 159 -12.41 10.43 1.85
CA TYR A 159 -12.73 9.17 2.52
C TYR A 159 -13.64 8.30 1.68
N CYS A 160 -13.27 7.03 1.55
CA CYS A 160 -14.14 6.01 0.98
C CYS A 160 -15.40 5.80 1.83
N ASP A 161 -16.44 5.27 1.21
CA ASP A 161 -17.64 4.87 1.94
C ASP A 161 -17.36 3.64 2.79
N PRO A 162 -18.03 3.50 3.96
CA PRO A 162 -17.86 2.34 4.81
C PRO A 162 -18.16 1.04 4.05
N MET A 163 -17.33 0.02 4.27
CA MET A 163 -17.46 -1.32 3.67
C MET A 163 -17.44 -1.37 2.13
N GLN A 164 -16.98 -0.30 1.48
CA GLN A 164 -16.80 -0.22 0.03
C GLN A 164 -15.31 -0.35 -0.33
N SER A 165 -14.73 -1.52 -0.05
CA SER A 165 -13.31 -1.80 -0.31
C SER A 165 -12.92 -1.63 -1.78
N GLY A 166 -13.82 -1.93 -2.70
CA GLY A 166 -13.63 -1.71 -4.14
C GLY A 166 -13.30 -0.27 -4.54
N GLN A 167 -13.59 0.73 -3.71
CA GLN A 167 -13.21 2.12 -3.94
C GLN A 167 -11.69 2.37 -3.83
N LYS A 168 -10.94 1.44 -3.18
CA LYS A 168 -9.48 1.36 -3.13
C LYS A 168 -8.93 0.06 -3.75
N GLY A 169 -9.66 -0.57 -4.66
CA GLY A 169 -9.34 -1.91 -5.19
C GLY A 169 -7.93 -2.04 -5.77
N THR A 170 -7.38 -0.95 -6.31
CA THR A 170 -6.00 -0.97 -6.83
C THR A 170 -4.95 -1.06 -5.72
N LEU A 171 -5.17 -0.45 -4.55
CA LEU A 171 -4.29 -0.58 -3.39
C LEU A 171 -4.40 -1.97 -2.77
N GLU A 172 -5.61 -2.55 -2.70
CA GLU A 172 -5.82 -3.90 -2.18
C GLU A 172 -5.01 -4.94 -2.95
N ASN A 173 -4.89 -4.81 -4.28
CA ASN A 173 -4.05 -5.70 -5.09
C ASN A 173 -2.57 -5.61 -4.70
N LYS A 174 -2.05 -4.41 -4.43
CA LYS A 174 -0.67 -4.24 -3.95
C LYS A 174 -0.46 -4.76 -2.53
N HIS A 175 -1.47 -4.66 -1.68
CA HIS A 175 -1.42 -5.31 -0.36
C HIS A 175 -1.35 -6.83 -0.48
N VAL A 176 -1.99 -7.45 -1.48
CA VAL A 176 -1.84 -8.89 -1.74
C VAL A 176 -0.39 -9.24 -2.05
N GLU A 177 0.30 -8.47 -2.89
CA GLU A 177 1.72 -8.68 -3.19
C GLU A 177 2.60 -8.51 -1.94
N LEU A 178 2.37 -7.44 -1.16
CA LEU A 178 3.05 -7.23 0.11
C LEU A 178 2.82 -8.38 1.10
N ARG A 179 1.62 -8.98 1.10
CA ARG A 179 1.25 -10.12 1.95
C ARG A 179 1.93 -11.43 1.57
N TYR A 180 2.58 -11.54 0.42
CA TYR A 180 3.46 -12.66 0.11
C TYR A 180 4.77 -12.59 0.91
N ILE A 181 5.25 -11.39 1.22
CA ILE A 181 6.42 -11.16 2.09
C ILE A 181 5.99 -11.13 3.56
N LEU A 182 4.89 -10.45 3.86
CA LEU A 182 4.37 -10.21 5.21
C LEU A 182 2.98 -10.88 5.40
N PRO A 183 2.90 -12.21 5.52
CA PRO A 183 1.63 -12.94 5.56
C PRO A 183 0.79 -12.57 6.79
N LYS A 184 -0.54 -12.58 6.61
CA LYS A 184 -1.49 -12.32 7.69
C LYS A 184 -1.33 -13.35 8.81
N GLY A 185 -1.38 -12.86 10.05
CA GLY A 185 -1.30 -13.70 11.25
C GLY A 185 0.11 -14.08 11.69
N ALA A 186 1.13 -13.77 10.88
CA ALA A 186 2.53 -13.93 11.30
C ALA A 186 2.97 -12.77 12.19
N ASP A 187 3.92 -13.00 13.08
CA ASP A 187 4.64 -11.94 13.77
C ASP A 187 5.60 -11.28 12.76
N LEU A 188 5.36 -10.01 12.45
CA LEU A 188 6.14 -9.28 11.44
C LEU A 188 7.58 -9.04 11.88
N ARG A 189 7.83 -8.87 13.19
CA ARG A 189 9.18 -8.72 13.73
C ARG A 189 9.94 -10.06 13.66
N ALA A 190 9.29 -11.16 13.96
CA ALA A 190 9.88 -12.48 13.82
C ALA A 190 10.19 -12.86 12.35
N LEU A 191 9.54 -12.20 11.38
CA LEU A 191 9.88 -12.31 9.96
C LEU A 191 11.07 -11.44 9.55
N GLY A 192 11.58 -10.57 10.44
CA GLY A 192 12.69 -9.67 10.18
C GLY A 192 12.30 -8.21 9.90
N LEU A 193 11.01 -7.85 10.03
CA LEU A 193 10.56 -6.47 9.85
C LEU A 193 10.73 -5.67 11.15
N ASN A 194 11.88 -5.04 11.34
CA ASN A 194 12.25 -4.33 12.58
C ASN A 194 12.36 -2.81 12.40
N GLY A 195 12.19 -2.29 11.18
CA GLY A 195 12.30 -0.86 10.94
C GLY A 195 12.02 -0.46 9.49
N GLN A 196 12.30 0.81 9.20
CA GLN A 196 12.06 1.38 7.88
C GLN A 196 12.92 0.75 6.78
N GLU A 197 14.17 0.39 7.07
CA GLU A 197 15.07 -0.21 6.09
C GLU A 197 14.58 -1.59 5.62
N ASP A 198 14.12 -2.44 6.55
CA ASP A 198 13.54 -3.75 6.20
C ASP A 198 12.25 -3.57 5.39
N LEU A 199 11.45 -2.55 5.73
CA LEU A 199 10.25 -2.21 4.97
C LEU A 199 10.62 -1.72 3.57
N ASN A 200 11.64 -0.86 3.41
CA ASN A 200 12.11 -0.38 2.11
C ASN A 200 12.56 -1.54 1.22
N LEU A 201 13.24 -2.54 1.77
CA LEU A 201 13.61 -3.75 1.05
C LEU A 201 12.36 -4.49 0.55
N ALA A 202 11.36 -4.74 1.40
CA ALA A 202 10.12 -5.39 1.00
C ALA A 202 9.38 -4.61 -0.08
N ILE A 203 9.28 -3.29 0.05
CA ILE A 203 8.62 -2.39 -0.91
C ILE A 203 9.38 -2.33 -2.23
N SER A 204 10.72 -2.38 -2.21
CA SER A 204 11.55 -2.46 -3.42
C SER A 204 11.21 -3.70 -4.24
N HIS A 205 11.13 -4.87 -3.62
CA HIS A 205 10.75 -6.10 -4.30
C HIS A 205 9.30 -6.08 -4.83
N VAL A 206 8.34 -5.55 -4.06
CA VAL A 206 6.93 -5.39 -4.49
C VAL A 206 6.82 -4.47 -5.71
N ASN A 207 7.58 -3.39 -5.74
CA ASN A 207 7.53 -2.42 -6.84
C ASN A 207 8.37 -2.81 -8.06
N SER A 208 9.31 -3.72 -7.90
CA SER A 208 10.13 -4.26 -9.01
C SER A 208 9.48 -5.47 -9.68
N ALA A 209 8.42 -6.03 -9.11
CA ALA A 209 7.70 -7.14 -9.70
C ALA A 209 7.01 -6.71 -11.02
N PRO A 210 7.21 -7.44 -12.13
CA PRO A 210 6.57 -7.14 -13.40
C PRO A 210 5.04 -7.25 -13.30
N VAL A 211 4.33 -6.32 -13.95
CA VAL A 211 2.86 -6.25 -13.97
C VAL A 211 2.36 -6.39 -15.40
N GLU A 212 1.52 -7.36 -15.65
CA GLU A 212 0.99 -7.65 -17.00
C GLU A 212 0.27 -6.43 -17.61
N LEU A 213 -0.56 -5.74 -16.82
CA LEU A 213 -1.28 -4.52 -17.26
C LEU A 213 -0.35 -3.34 -17.63
N LEU A 214 0.92 -3.41 -17.22
CA LEU A 214 1.95 -2.42 -17.56
C LEU A 214 2.86 -2.93 -18.69
N GLY A 215 2.42 -3.90 -19.47
CA GLY A 215 3.20 -4.51 -20.56
C GLY A 215 4.45 -5.25 -20.05
N GLY A 216 4.38 -5.82 -18.84
CA GLY A 216 5.51 -6.52 -18.21
C GLY A 216 6.55 -5.61 -17.55
N LYS A 217 6.34 -4.29 -17.55
CA LYS A 217 7.14 -3.35 -16.77
C LYS A 217 6.73 -3.37 -15.29
N SER A 218 7.67 -3.01 -14.44
CA SER A 218 7.39 -2.83 -13.00
C SER A 218 6.87 -1.41 -12.70
N PRO A 219 6.18 -1.20 -11.57
CA PRO A 219 5.80 0.13 -11.10
C PRO A 219 6.98 1.09 -10.93
N LEU A 220 8.15 0.61 -10.49
CA LEU A 220 9.37 1.42 -10.39
C LEU A 220 9.88 1.84 -11.77
N GLU A 221 10.00 0.91 -12.74
CA GLU A 221 10.39 1.23 -14.12
C GLU A 221 9.44 2.27 -14.74
N LEU A 222 8.14 2.12 -14.53
CA LEU A 222 7.16 3.08 -15.04
C LEU A 222 7.30 4.44 -14.36
N THR A 223 7.55 4.46 -13.04
CA THR A 223 7.72 5.72 -12.29
C THR A 223 8.99 6.43 -12.70
N ASP A 224 10.09 5.72 -12.89
CA ASP A 224 11.35 6.28 -13.37
C ASP A 224 11.19 6.89 -14.77
N PHE A 225 10.52 6.18 -15.68
CA PHE A 225 10.30 6.64 -17.06
C PHE A 225 9.38 7.89 -17.13
N MET A 226 8.27 7.91 -16.36
CA MET A 226 7.27 8.97 -16.46
C MET A 226 7.51 10.14 -15.48
N TYR A 227 8.10 9.87 -14.33
CA TYR A 227 8.20 10.78 -13.19
C TYR A 227 9.53 10.62 -12.46
N HIS A 228 10.62 10.80 -13.21
CA HIS A 228 11.99 10.59 -12.72
C HIS A 228 12.32 11.38 -11.45
N ASP A 229 11.78 12.59 -11.32
CA ASP A 229 11.93 13.43 -10.12
C ASP A 229 11.31 12.79 -8.87
N LEU A 230 10.16 12.12 -8.99
CA LEU A 230 9.54 11.33 -7.93
C LEU A 230 10.38 10.08 -7.63
N TYR A 231 10.75 9.31 -8.68
CA TYR A 231 11.55 8.11 -8.53
C TYR A 231 12.85 8.39 -7.78
N LYS A 232 13.60 9.44 -8.17
CA LYS A 232 14.87 9.79 -7.55
C LYS A 232 14.73 10.06 -6.06
N LYS A 233 13.70 10.78 -5.62
CA LYS A 233 13.45 11.04 -4.20
C LYS A 233 13.18 9.78 -3.39
N LEU A 234 12.42 8.85 -3.96
CA LEU A 234 12.14 7.56 -3.30
C LEU A 234 13.37 6.64 -3.32
N TYR A 235 14.16 6.69 -4.39
CA TYR A 235 15.44 5.97 -4.47
C TYR A 235 16.43 6.47 -3.40
N ASP A 236 16.57 7.78 -3.24
CA ASP A 236 17.43 8.40 -2.22
C ASP A 236 16.97 8.02 -0.79
N PHE A 237 15.68 7.74 -0.60
CA PHE A 237 15.12 7.24 0.66
C PHE A 237 15.33 5.73 0.88
N GLY A 238 15.79 4.99 -0.13
CA GLY A 238 16.10 3.56 -0.04
C GLY A 238 15.14 2.62 -0.77
N ILE A 239 14.26 3.12 -1.65
CA ILE A 239 13.44 2.27 -2.53
C ILE A 239 14.22 2.01 -3.82
N GLN A 240 14.72 0.79 -3.98
CA GLN A 240 15.64 0.45 -5.06
C GLN A 240 14.96 -0.44 -6.11
N GLN A 241 15.38 -0.27 -7.37
CA GLN A 241 15.01 -1.19 -8.44
C GLN A 241 15.77 -2.51 -8.25
N ILE A 242 15.03 -3.60 -8.18
CA ILE A 242 15.54 -4.97 -8.13
C ILE A 242 15.42 -5.57 -9.54
N ASP A 243 16.47 -6.24 -10.00
CA ASP A 243 16.40 -6.99 -11.25
C ASP A 243 15.25 -8.02 -11.20
N LYS A 244 14.51 -8.16 -12.31
CA LYS A 244 13.30 -9.01 -12.35
C LYS A 244 13.59 -10.47 -11.97
N ASP A 245 14.78 -10.97 -12.28
CA ASP A 245 15.17 -12.34 -11.96
C ASP A 245 15.54 -12.51 -10.48
N HIS A 246 15.77 -11.41 -9.77
CA HIS A 246 16.08 -11.37 -8.34
C HIS A 246 14.90 -10.93 -7.47
N VAL A 247 13.72 -10.67 -8.06
CA VAL A 247 12.54 -10.30 -7.28
C VAL A 247 12.05 -11.48 -6.44
N ILE A 248 12.03 -11.29 -5.12
CA ILE A 248 11.60 -12.30 -4.15
C ILE A 248 10.34 -11.78 -3.43
N LEU A 249 9.20 -12.44 -3.64
CA LEU A 249 7.97 -12.18 -2.91
C LEU A 249 7.67 -13.37 -1.98
N LYS A 250 8.52 -13.56 -0.97
CA LYS A 250 8.44 -14.68 -0.03
C LYS A 250 8.77 -14.20 1.40
N PRO A 251 8.25 -14.87 2.45
CA PRO A 251 8.44 -14.44 3.84
C PRO A 251 9.89 -14.48 4.34
N TYR A 252 10.77 -15.23 3.67
CA TYR A 252 12.19 -15.31 4.05
C TYR A 252 13.04 -14.13 3.52
N LEU A 253 12.47 -13.23 2.72
CA LEU A 253 13.19 -12.07 2.17
C LEU A 253 13.88 -11.22 3.25
N LEU A 254 13.22 -11.02 4.39
CA LEU A 254 13.70 -10.17 5.49
C LEU A 254 14.50 -10.95 6.54
N LYS A 255 14.61 -12.27 6.42
CA LYS A 255 15.43 -13.06 7.36
C LYS A 255 16.90 -12.84 7.03
N LYS A 256 17.61 -12.25 7.96
CA LYS A 256 19.08 -12.13 7.94
C LYS A 256 19.73 -13.40 8.43
#